data_872869a55f0710e74ef50406e36eb191
#
_entry.id   872869a55f0710e74ef50406e36eb191
#
_cell.length_a   1.000
_cell.length_b   1.000
_cell.length_c   1.000
_cell.angle_alpha   90.00
_cell.angle_beta   90.00
_cell.angle_gamma   90.00
#
_symmetry.space_group_name_H-M   'P 1'
#
loop_
_entity.id
_entity.type
_entity.pdbx_description
1 polymer ?
#
loop_
_entity_poly.entity_id
_entity_poly.type
_entity_poly.pdbx_seq_one_letter_code
_entity_poly.pdbx_strand_id
1 'polypeptide(L)'
;VGEIRLGKMHLHWCDKCNVPVLEQPECSRCGSPTREVKLTPPGDARPAFKYDIDRAKALVDKQFGPGCGERLLPDGKIVLLNKAPDIDRMDEVIVDGQVIGAMRFHLANGDKFLLRPYSAVVLAPVAEKGWVKVDPGAIIPIREKKASTLAVGVLDSDPAIVPGDDVIVLTDPQEAVSVGTAKMSAEEMRKKGARGTAVKTRWVVSGPEVGVLDGRATWADVIEANAEVIQRRETEAKEFVQKTVRNNDLPVAVSYSGGKDSLATLLLVLEAGIKPTLLFIDTGLEFEETRKNVRETAGRYGLELVTENAGRTFWDNLWTFGPPAKDYRWCCKTCKLGPATRLIQKNFPKGVLSFIGQRAYESEQRARKGRVWRNPWTPNQLAASPIQKWTAMHVWLYLFSKKADVNPLYSRGIERIGCFMCPATDLGELRRVKDISKEYAEWTAFLSQYAEKKGKPKAWRDY
;
A
#
# COMPACT_ATOMS: atom_id res chain seq x y z
N VAL A 1 20.86 -9.59 -15.35
CA VAL A 1 19.43 -9.84 -15.04
C VAL A 1 18.74 -8.56 -15.41
N GLY A 2 17.99 -8.57 -16.54
CA GLY A 2 17.27 -7.38 -17.02
C GLY A 2 16.21 -6.95 -16.00
N GLU A 3 16.06 -5.64 -15.80
CA GLU A 3 14.98 -5.05 -15.00
C GLU A 3 13.62 -5.58 -15.48
N ILE A 4 12.90 -6.28 -14.62
CA ILE A 4 11.51 -6.64 -14.90
C ILE A 4 10.67 -5.41 -14.65
N ARG A 5 10.30 -4.74 -15.72
CA ARG A 5 9.31 -3.67 -15.66
C ARG A 5 7.94 -4.32 -15.48
N LEU A 6 7.30 -4.10 -14.35
CA LEU A 6 5.95 -4.58 -14.03
C LEU A 6 4.85 -3.93 -14.92
N GLY A 7 5.23 -3.11 -15.87
CA GLY A 7 4.39 -2.36 -16.79
C GLY A 7 4.69 -0.86 -16.73
N LYS A 8 4.04 -0.08 -17.62
CA LYS A 8 4.04 1.38 -17.50
C LYS A 8 3.17 1.78 -16.31
N MET A 9 3.62 2.77 -15.55
CA MET A 9 2.74 3.46 -14.60
C MET A 9 1.61 4.10 -15.41
N HIS A 10 0.38 3.92 -14.96
CA HIS A 10 -0.80 4.37 -15.68
C HIS A 10 -1.60 5.41 -14.89
N LEU A 11 -0.99 6.06 -13.90
CA LEU A 11 -1.63 7.07 -13.09
C LEU A 11 -1.38 8.45 -13.67
N HIS A 12 -2.44 9.11 -14.06
CA HIS A 12 -2.49 10.50 -14.46
C HIS A 12 -3.31 11.30 -13.45
N TRP A 13 -3.32 12.61 -13.59
CA TRP A 13 -4.12 13.52 -12.77
C TRP A 13 -4.78 14.58 -13.63
N CYS A 14 -6.06 14.79 -13.41
CA CYS A 14 -6.80 15.92 -13.99
C CYS A 14 -6.75 17.10 -13.02
N ASP A 15 -5.99 18.14 -13.35
CA ASP A 15 -5.85 19.32 -12.48
C ASP A 15 -7.16 20.11 -12.35
N LYS A 16 -8.01 20.13 -13.39
CA LYS A 16 -9.30 20.84 -13.35
C LYS A 16 -10.30 20.19 -12.40
N CYS A 17 -10.40 18.86 -12.40
CA CYS A 17 -11.28 18.11 -11.50
C CYS A 17 -10.62 17.74 -10.17
N ASN A 18 -9.31 17.90 -10.07
CA ASN A 18 -8.46 17.46 -8.97
C ASN A 18 -8.63 15.98 -8.60
N VAL A 19 -8.60 15.11 -9.61
CA VAL A 19 -8.81 13.66 -9.45
C VAL A 19 -7.78 12.83 -10.22
N PRO A 20 -7.46 11.61 -9.73
CA PRO A 20 -6.66 10.63 -10.47
C PRO A 20 -7.43 10.11 -11.69
N VAL A 21 -6.72 9.94 -12.80
CA VAL A 21 -7.21 9.35 -14.04
C VAL A 21 -6.26 8.23 -14.47
N LEU A 22 -6.81 7.09 -14.89
CA LEU A 22 -6.03 5.92 -15.29
C LEU A 22 -5.90 5.83 -16.81
N GLU A 23 -4.71 5.56 -17.31
CA GLU A 23 -4.43 5.18 -18.70
C GLU A 23 -4.84 6.19 -19.79
N GLN A 24 -5.40 7.33 -19.45
CA GLN A 24 -5.97 8.26 -20.41
C GLN A 24 -5.27 9.62 -20.40
N PRO A 25 -4.99 10.19 -21.59
CA PRO A 25 -4.46 11.54 -21.70
C PRO A 25 -5.51 12.64 -21.43
N GLU A 26 -6.80 12.26 -21.37
CA GLU A 26 -7.93 13.15 -21.15
C GLU A 26 -8.85 12.63 -20.05
N CYS A 27 -9.45 13.54 -19.31
CA CYS A 27 -10.40 13.22 -18.23
C CYS A 27 -11.79 12.96 -18.81
N SER A 28 -12.37 11.76 -18.61
CA SER A 28 -13.71 11.44 -19.11
C SER A 28 -14.81 12.37 -18.57
N ARG A 29 -14.60 12.99 -17.38
CA ARG A 29 -15.58 13.89 -16.77
C ARG A 29 -15.62 15.29 -17.41
N CYS A 30 -14.46 15.88 -17.73
CA CYS A 30 -14.39 17.29 -18.15
C CYS A 30 -13.67 17.53 -19.48
N GLY A 31 -13.18 16.49 -20.15
CA GLY A 31 -12.46 16.59 -21.42
C GLY A 31 -11.10 17.27 -21.34
N SER A 32 -10.64 17.67 -20.14
CA SER A 32 -9.35 18.34 -20.00
C SER A 32 -8.18 17.36 -20.07
N PRO A 33 -7.01 17.81 -20.59
CA PRO A 33 -5.81 16.97 -20.60
C PRO A 33 -5.38 16.60 -19.17
N THR A 34 -4.80 15.42 -19.03
CA THR A 34 -4.26 14.91 -17.79
C THR A 34 -2.74 14.94 -17.83
N ARG A 35 -2.09 15.03 -16.67
CA ARG A 35 -0.65 14.91 -16.55
C ARG A 35 -0.26 13.61 -15.83
N GLU A 36 0.86 13.02 -16.23
CA GLU A 36 1.40 11.82 -15.58
C GLU A 36 1.84 12.14 -14.14
N VAL A 37 1.47 11.27 -13.19
CA VAL A 37 1.93 11.33 -11.81
C VAL A 37 3.21 10.51 -11.66
N LYS A 38 4.30 11.18 -11.31
CA LYS A 38 5.60 10.51 -11.09
C LYS A 38 5.61 9.78 -9.75
N LEU A 39 5.60 8.46 -9.80
CA LEU A 39 5.63 7.57 -8.64
C LEU A 39 6.91 6.75 -8.59
N THR A 40 7.31 6.34 -7.40
CA THR A 40 8.35 5.32 -7.24
C THR A 40 7.81 3.97 -7.72
N PRO A 41 8.54 3.24 -8.60
CA PRO A 41 8.11 1.90 -9.04
C PRO A 41 7.90 0.94 -7.86
N PRO A 42 6.92 0.00 -7.97
CA PRO A 42 6.16 -0.39 -9.16
C PRO A 42 4.98 0.53 -9.52
N GLY A 43 4.65 1.54 -8.74
CA GLY A 43 3.58 2.48 -9.05
C GLY A 43 2.16 1.89 -8.91
N ASP A 44 1.97 0.89 -8.06
CA ASP A 44 0.67 0.26 -7.80
C ASP A 44 -0.10 1.03 -6.72
N ALA A 45 -0.41 2.30 -7.00
CA ALA A 45 -1.11 3.18 -6.08
C ALA A 45 -2.51 2.65 -5.73
N ARG A 46 -2.97 2.98 -4.53
CA ARG A 46 -4.29 2.65 -4.00
C ARG A 46 -4.96 3.85 -3.31
N PRO A 47 -6.28 3.85 -3.12
CA PRO A 47 -6.94 4.80 -2.24
C PRO A 47 -6.35 4.77 -0.83
N ALA A 48 -6.19 5.94 -0.22
CA ALA A 48 -6.00 6.05 1.21
C ALA A 48 -7.36 5.97 1.91
N PHE A 49 -7.50 5.09 2.88
CA PHE A 49 -8.69 5.01 3.71
C PHE A 49 -8.56 5.95 4.92
N LYS A 50 -9.65 6.17 5.64
CA LYS A 50 -9.66 7.06 6.80
C LYS A 50 -8.51 6.78 7.78
N TYR A 51 -8.26 5.52 8.08
CA TYR A 51 -7.14 5.12 8.94
C TYR A 51 -5.78 5.61 8.42
N ASP A 52 -5.55 5.49 7.11
CA ASP A 52 -4.28 5.92 6.50
C ASP A 52 -4.12 7.44 6.60
N ILE A 53 -5.20 8.19 6.35
CA ILE A 53 -5.23 9.66 6.39
C ILE A 53 -5.01 10.14 7.82
N ASP A 54 -5.75 9.58 8.79
CA ASP A 54 -5.63 9.93 10.21
C ASP A 54 -4.21 9.68 10.72
N ARG A 55 -3.61 8.55 10.31
CA ARG A 55 -2.22 8.22 10.65
C ARG A 55 -1.24 9.22 10.04
N ALA A 56 -1.41 9.59 8.78
CA ALA A 56 -0.56 10.58 8.13
C ALA A 56 -0.67 11.95 8.82
N LYS A 57 -1.90 12.41 9.12
CA LYS A 57 -2.15 13.65 9.88
C LYS A 57 -1.45 13.61 11.23
N ALA A 58 -1.61 12.54 12.01
CA ALA A 58 -1.00 12.39 13.33
C ALA A 58 0.54 12.39 13.28
N LEU A 59 1.15 11.79 12.26
CA LEU A 59 2.60 11.82 12.08
C LEU A 59 3.10 13.24 11.76
N VAL A 60 2.39 13.96 10.90
CA VAL A 60 2.73 15.34 10.54
C VAL A 60 2.57 16.25 11.76
N ASP A 61 1.48 16.15 12.52
CA ASP A 61 1.25 16.92 13.73
C ASP A 61 2.33 16.68 14.78
N LYS A 62 2.71 15.43 14.98
CA LYS A 62 3.79 15.06 15.92
C LYS A 62 5.11 15.73 15.55
N GLN A 63 5.44 15.79 14.26
CA GLN A 63 6.74 16.28 13.78
C GLN A 63 6.80 17.80 13.60
N PHE A 64 5.69 18.44 13.21
CA PHE A 64 5.68 19.84 12.78
C PHE A 64 4.77 20.75 13.58
N GLY A 65 3.95 20.20 14.48
CA GLY A 65 3.05 20.94 15.35
C GLY A 65 1.57 20.62 15.10
N PRO A 66 0.70 20.88 16.08
CA PRO A 66 -0.74 20.63 15.97
C PRO A 66 -1.38 21.36 14.78
N GLY A 67 -2.29 20.68 14.06
CA GLY A 67 -2.98 21.25 12.90
C GLY A 67 -2.21 21.21 11.59
N CYS A 68 -0.92 20.90 11.61
CA CYS A 68 -0.11 20.72 10.40
C CYS A 68 -0.61 19.56 9.53
N GLY A 69 -1.08 18.48 10.14
CA GLY A 69 -1.65 17.34 9.43
C GLY A 69 -2.92 17.68 8.69
N GLU A 70 -3.83 18.43 9.33
CA GLU A 70 -5.05 18.94 8.68
C GLU A 70 -4.73 19.94 7.56
N ARG A 71 -3.74 20.78 7.77
CA ARG A 71 -3.29 21.75 6.76
C ARG A 71 -2.71 21.05 5.53
N LEU A 72 -1.99 19.94 5.72
CA LEU A 72 -1.39 19.17 4.63
C LEU A 72 -2.39 18.28 3.92
N LEU A 73 -3.32 17.68 4.65
CA LEU A 73 -4.31 16.72 4.18
C LEU A 73 -5.73 17.18 4.54
N PRO A 74 -6.21 18.32 4.00
CA PRO A 74 -7.54 18.83 4.33
C PRO A 74 -8.64 17.92 3.77
N ASP A 75 -9.79 17.94 4.42
CA ASP A 75 -10.95 17.18 3.99
C ASP A 75 -11.40 17.58 2.58
N GLY A 76 -11.90 16.59 1.83
CA GLY A 76 -12.34 16.76 0.44
C GLY A 76 -11.21 16.66 -0.61
N LYS A 77 -10.00 16.30 -0.21
CA LYS A 77 -8.92 15.89 -1.13
C LYS A 77 -8.95 14.40 -1.39
N ILE A 78 -8.69 14.02 -2.63
CA ILE A 78 -8.41 12.62 -2.96
C ILE A 78 -6.96 12.30 -2.57
N VAL A 79 -6.81 11.38 -1.65
CA VAL A 79 -5.50 10.91 -1.16
C VAL A 79 -5.25 9.50 -1.66
N LEU A 80 -4.10 9.28 -2.28
CA LEU A 80 -3.63 7.95 -2.68
C LEU A 80 -2.35 7.59 -1.93
N LEU A 81 -2.11 6.31 -1.80
CA LEU A 81 -0.86 5.75 -1.28
C LEU A 81 -0.19 4.89 -2.34
N ASN A 82 1.11 5.07 -2.52
CA ASN A 82 1.95 4.21 -3.35
C ASN A 82 3.02 3.55 -2.48
N LYS A 83 3.00 2.23 -2.42
CA LYS A 83 4.02 1.48 -1.71
C LYS A 83 5.35 1.58 -2.45
N ALA A 84 6.34 2.19 -1.82
CA ALA A 84 7.69 2.34 -2.33
C ALA A 84 8.66 1.35 -1.69
N PRO A 85 9.71 0.90 -2.40
CA PRO A 85 10.74 0.03 -1.83
C PRO A 85 11.50 0.72 -0.68
N ASP A 86 11.60 0.02 0.44
CA ASP A 86 12.44 0.41 1.59
C ASP A 86 12.83 -0.88 2.35
N ILE A 87 13.56 -0.75 3.45
CA ILE A 87 13.90 -1.87 4.34
C ILE A 87 12.64 -2.53 4.89
N ASP A 88 11.64 -1.71 5.28
CA ASP A 88 10.30 -2.15 5.68
C ASP A 88 9.25 -1.30 4.97
N ARG A 89 8.15 -0.95 5.61
CA ARG A 89 7.02 -0.23 5.04
C ARG A 89 7.34 1.23 4.76
N MET A 90 7.21 1.63 3.51
CA MET A 90 7.19 3.04 3.09
C MET A 90 6.04 3.27 2.11
N ASP A 91 5.16 4.22 2.42
CA ASP A 91 4.04 4.61 1.59
C ASP A 91 4.20 6.07 1.16
N GLU A 92 4.42 6.33 -0.13
CA GLU A 92 4.31 7.68 -0.69
C GLU A 92 2.86 8.15 -0.59
N VAL A 93 2.66 9.37 -0.13
CA VAL A 93 1.36 10.03 -0.02
C VAL A 93 1.18 10.96 -1.21
N ILE A 94 0.09 10.77 -1.96
CA ILE A 94 -0.18 11.50 -3.19
C ILE A 94 -1.43 12.33 -3.00
N VAL A 95 -1.31 13.62 -3.25
CA VAL A 95 -2.39 14.62 -3.24
C VAL A 95 -2.15 15.59 -4.39
N ASP A 96 -3.21 16.14 -4.99
CA ASP A 96 -3.11 17.10 -6.08
C ASP A 96 -2.20 16.61 -7.23
N GLY A 97 -2.19 15.28 -7.45
CA GLY A 97 -1.41 14.64 -8.51
C GLY A 97 0.10 14.69 -8.33
N GLN A 98 0.57 14.80 -7.10
CA GLN A 98 2.00 14.76 -6.79
C GLN A 98 2.28 14.05 -5.47
N VAL A 99 3.47 13.50 -5.34
CA VAL A 99 3.94 12.91 -4.07
C VAL A 99 4.27 14.05 -3.11
N ILE A 100 3.42 14.21 -2.08
CA ILE A 100 3.60 15.26 -1.08
C ILE A 100 4.57 14.85 0.03
N GLY A 101 4.76 13.56 0.24
CA GLY A 101 5.64 13.00 1.27
C GLY A 101 5.56 11.50 1.29
N ALA A 102 6.17 10.88 2.30
CA ALA A 102 6.06 9.44 2.51
C ALA A 102 5.98 9.10 4.00
N MET A 103 5.08 8.18 4.35
CA MET A 103 5.05 7.57 5.67
C MET A 103 6.04 6.41 5.68
N ARG A 104 7.11 6.53 6.44
CA ARG A 104 8.14 5.52 6.58
C ARG A 104 8.09 4.87 7.95
N PHE A 105 8.01 3.56 7.97
CA PHE A 105 8.17 2.77 9.19
C PHE A 105 9.66 2.55 9.48
N HIS A 106 10.03 2.67 10.75
CA HIS A 106 11.35 2.31 11.23
C HIS A 106 11.25 1.62 12.59
N LEU A 107 11.80 0.41 12.69
CA LEU A 107 11.65 -0.45 13.86
C LEU A 107 12.09 0.23 15.17
N ALA A 108 13.28 0.83 15.17
CA ALA A 108 13.84 1.46 16.37
C ALA A 108 13.26 2.85 16.68
N ASN A 109 12.93 3.64 15.65
CA ASN A 109 12.58 5.06 15.80
C ASN A 109 11.08 5.33 15.60
N GLY A 110 10.29 4.27 15.31
CA GLY A 110 8.88 4.41 14.98
C GLY A 110 8.63 5.03 13.61
N ASP A 111 7.38 5.40 13.38
CA ASP A 111 6.95 5.96 12.10
C ASP A 111 7.37 7.43 11.97
N LYS A 112 7.78 7.81 10.74
CA LYS A 112 8.08 9.20 10.38
C LYS A 112 7.39 9.58 9.07
N PHE A 113 7.03 10.85 8.95
CA PHE A 113 6.62 11.45 7.68
C PHE A 113 7.83 12.14 7.05
N LEU A 114 8.20 11.69 5.85
CA LEU A 114 9.29 12.27 5.08
C LEU A 114 8.75 13.32 4.14
N LEU A 115 9.21 14.56 4.27
CA LEU A 115 8.73 15.68 3.47
C LEU A 115 9.17 15.63 2.00
N ARG A 116 8.32 16.17 1.14
CA ARG A 116 8.60 16.57 -0.25
C ARG A 116 8.41 18.10 -0.38
N PRO A 117 8.81 18.72 -1.51
CA PRO A 117 8.63 20.18 -1.71
C PRO A 117 7.24 20.70 -1.43
N TYR A 118 6.20 19.97 -1.87
CA TYR A 118 4.80 20.34 -1.59
C TYR A 118 4.55 20.52 -0.09
N SER A 119 4.92 19.53 0.72
CA SER A 119 4.73 19.61 2.16
C SER A 119 5.46 20.79 2.78
N ALA A 120 6.67 21.09 2.30
CA ALA A 120 7.42 22.23 2.79
C ALA A 120 6.72 23.55 2.52
N VAL A 121 6.18 23.75 1.32
CA VAL A 121 5.44 24.97 0.95
C VAL A 121 4.18 25.12 1.80
N VAL A 122 3.42 24.04 2.00
CA VAL A 122 2.17 24.06 2.76
C VAL A 122 2.41 24.29 4.26
N LEU A 123 3.48 23.70 4.80
CA LEU A 123 3.75 23.72 6.25
C LEU A 123 4.63 24.88 6.69
N ALA A 124 5.47 25.46 5.84
CA ALA A 124 6.37 26.55 6.20
C ALA A 124 5.70 27.69 6.98
N PRO A 125 4.49 28.16 6.60
CA PRO A 125 3.82 29.27 7.30
C PRO A 125 3.26 28.90 8.69
N VAL A 126 3.11 27.59 9.01
CA VAL A 126 2.38 27.13 10.20
C VAL A 126 3.17 26.17 11.08
N ALA A 127 4.32 25.66 10.62
CA ALA A 127 5.13 24.70 11.38
C ALA A 127 5.71 25.33 12.64
N GLU A 128 5.34 24.78 13.79
CA GLU A 128 5.89 25.17 15.11
C GLU A 128 7.20 24.44 15.41
N LYS A 129 7.42 23.28 14.77
CA LYS A 129 8.58 22.39 14.98
C LYS A 129 9.21 21.97 13.66
N GLY A 130 10.37 21.33 13.74
CA GLY A 130 11.02 20.72 12.60
C GLY A 130 11.49 21.70 11.53
N TRP A 131 11.85 22.91 11.90
CA TRP A 131 12.30 23.97 10.99
C TRP A 131 13.72 24.45 11.31
N VAL A 132 14.45 24.86 10.27
CA VAL A 132 15.79 25.47 10.35
C VAL A 132 15.80 26.73 9.49
N LYS A 133 16.02 27.91 10.07
CA LYS A 133 16.17 29.17 9.36
C LYS A 133 17.62 29.38 8.91
N VAL A 134 17.78 29.86 7.67
CA VAL A 134 19.10 30.06 7.07
C VAL A 134 19.33 31.49 6.62
N ASP A 135 20.61 31.87 6.64
CA ASP A 135 21.10 33.13 6.09
C ASP A 135 20.80 33.23 4.58
N PRO A 136 20.46 34.43 4.05
CA PRO A 136 20.23 34.65 2.63
C PRO A 136 21.35 34.14 1.71
N GLY A 137 22.59 34.18 2.15
CA GLY A 137 23.75 33.68 1.39
C GLY A 137 23.74 32.16 1.20
N ALA A 138 23.02 31.40 2.04
CA ALA A 138 22.87 29.96 1.89
C ALA A 138 21.82 29.54 0.84
N ILE A 139 20.91 30.44 0.45
CA ILE A 139 19.75 30.13 -0.39
C ILE A 139 20.17 29.70 -1.79
N ILE A 140 21.00 30.50 -2.46
CA ILE A 140 21.45 30.23 -3.83
C ILE A 140 22.18 28.89 -3.93
N PRO A 141 23.20 28.58 -3.10
CA PRO A 141 23.84 27.27 -3.11
C PRO A 141 22.86 26.10 -2.91
N ILE A 142 21.85 26.26 -2.02
CA ILE A 142 20.87 25.22 -1.77
C ILE A 142 19.94 25.05 -2.99
N ARG A 143 19.35 26.14 -3.53
CA ARG A 143 18.38 26.09 -4.63
C ARG A 143 19.01 25.63 -5.94
N GLU A 144 20.17 26.16 -6.32
CA GLU A 144 20.75 25.90 -7.63
C GLU A 144 21.65 24.67 -7.66
N LYS A 145 22.42 24.44 -6.59
CA LYS A 145 23.42 23.36 -6.53
C LYS A 145 22.98 22.17 -5.69
N LYS A 146 21.76 22.19 -5.11
CA LYS A 146 21.27 21.21 -4.13
C LYS A 146 22.25 21.01 -2.97
N ALA A 147 22.99 22.07 -2.60
CA ALA A 147 23.95 22.01 -1.51
C ALA A 147 23.23 21.69 -0.18
N SER A 148 23.94 21.01 0.70
CA SER A 148 23.48 20.80 2.08
C SER A 148 23.62 22.10 2.86
N THR A 149 22.72 22.33 3.83
CA THR A 149 22.79 23.48 4.74
C THR A 149 23.96 23.27 5.69
N LEU A 150 24.90 24.22 5.67
CA LEU A 150 26.03 24.21 6.60
C LEU A 150 25.67 24.93 7.89
N ALA A 151 26.25 24.50 9.01
CA ALA A 151 25.97 25.08 10.34
C ALA A 151 26.29 26.58 10.39
N VAL A 152 27.31 27.03 9.69
CA VAL A 152 27.68 28.47 9.59
C VAL A 152 26.56 29.33 8.97
N GLY A 153 25.71 28.75 8.15
CA GLY A 153 24.57 29.43 7.52
C GLY A 153 23.24 29.31 8.29
N VAL A 154 23.23 28.67 9.45
CA VAL A 154 22.03 28.55 10.27
C VAL A 154 21.88 29.77 11.15
N LEU A 155 20.76 30.49 11.03
CA LEU A 155 20.41 31.61 11.88
C LEU A 155 19.68 31.20 13.14
N ASP A 156 18.73 30.26 12.99
CA ASP A 156 17.91 29.74 14.08
C ASP A 156 17.32 28.36 13.73
N SER A 157 16.84 27.62 14.73
CA SER A 157 16.21 26.31 14.52
C SER A 157 15.24 25.98 15.65
N ASP A 158 14.28 25.11 15.39
CA ASP A 158 13.49 24.48 16.42
C ASP A 158 14.43 23.79 17.44
N PRO A 159 14.31 24.14 18.74
CA PRO A 159 15.21 23.63 19.79
C PRO A 159 15.12 22.11 20.01
N ALA A 160 14.06 21.47 19.54
CA ALA A 160 13.83 20.02 19.76
C ALA A 160 14.49 19.15 18.68
N ILE A 161 15.12 19.73 17.66
CA ILE A 161 15.75 18.96 16.57
C ILE A 161 16.90 18.09 17.10
N VAL A 162 16.85 16.82 16.70
CA VAL A 162 17.93 15.85 16.91
C VAL A 162 18.42 15.28 15.58
N PRO A 163 19.65 14.74 15.51
CA PRO A 163 20.16 14.10 14.31
C PRO A 163 19.23 12.98 13.81
N GLY A 164 18.93 13.01 12.51
CA GLY A 164 17.99 12.06 11.87
C GLY A 164 16.57 12.58 11.71
N ASP A 165 16.24 13.75 12.25
CA ASP A 165 14.93 14.37 12.04
C ASP A 165 14.77 14.92 10.63
N ASP A 166 13.55 14.84 10.12
CA ASP A 166 13.16 15.48 8.87
C ASP A 166 12.77 16.93 9.13
N VAL A 167 13.37 17.85 8.40
CA VAL A 167 13.23 19.29 8.68
C VAL A 167 12.96 20.10 7.41
N ILE A 168 12.26 21.24 7.60
CA ILE A 168 12.06 22.26 6.58
C ILE A 168 13.13 23.33 6.76
N VAL A 169 13.89 23.62 5.70
CA VAL A 169 14.82 24.74 5.68
C VAL A 169 14.09 25.96 5.16
N LEU A 170 14.11 27.04 5.95
CA LEU A 170 13.32 28.27 5.76
C LEU A 170 14.20 29.49 5.54
N THR A 171 13.65 30.49 4.82
CA THR A 171 14.14 31.88 4.83
C THR A 171 13.48 32.67 5.99
N ASP A 172 13.85 33.93 6.10
CA ASP A 172 13.09 34.97 6.82
C ASP A 172 12.59 36.03 5.81
N PRO A 173 11.28 36.17 5.52
CA PRO A 173 10.10 35.51 6.11
C PRO A 173 10.01 34.02 5.76
N GLN A 174 9.18 33.28 6.45
CA GLN A 174 9.05 31.81 6.46
C GLN A 174 8.72 31.17 5.10
N GLU A 175 9.61 31.30 4.12
CA GLU A 175 9.50 30.60 2.85
C GLU A 175 10.35 29.34 2.85
N ALA A 176 9.81 28.23 2.33
CA ALA A 176 10.53 27.00 2.21
C ALA A 176 11.63 27.08 1.12
N VAL A 177 12.84 26.65 1.46
CA VAL A 177 13.98 26.57 0.56
C VAL A 177 14.26 25.12 0.16
N SER A 178 14.23 24.25 1.14
CA SER A 178 14.48 22.82 0.94
C SER A 178 13.91 21.97 2.08
N VAL A 179 13.89 20.66 1.89
CA VAL A 179 13.66 19.68 2.95
C VAL A 179 14.84 18.73 3.01
N GLY A 180 15.15 18.26 4.21
CA GLY A 180 16.28 17.39 4.41
C GLY A 180 16.29 16.72 5.77
N THR A 181 17.40 16.03 6.04
CA THR A 181 17.61 15.33 7.30
C THR A 181 18.64 16.08 8.14
N ALA A 182 18.29 16.43 9.38
CA ALA A 182 19.19 17.02 10.34
C ALA A 182 20.40 16.10 10.61
N LYS A 183 21.58 16.64 10.58
CA LYS A 183 22.84 15.93 10.88
C LYS A 183 23.45 16.36 12.21
N MET A 184 22.94 17.45 12.76
CA MET A 184 23.31 18.01 14.04
C MET A 184 22.06 18.25 14.88
N SER A 185 22.20 18.29 16.20
CA SER A 185 21.17 18.79 17.09
C SER A 185 20.99 20.31 16.95
N ALA A 186 19.87 20.82 17.40
CA ALA A 186 19.62 22.27 17.43
C ALA A 186 20.71 23.05 18.17
N GLU A 187 21.19 22.51 19.30
CA GLU A 187 22.28 23.10 20.09
C GLU A 187 23.57 23.19 19.29
N GLU A 188 23.95 22.08 18.64
CA GLU A 188 25.15 22.04 17.80
C GLU A 188 25.07 23.01 16.61
N MET A 189 23.89 23.11 15.94
CA MET A 189 23.70 24.02 14.80
C MET A 189 23.87 25.49 15.20
N ARG A 190 23.38 25.87 16.38
CA ARG A 190 23.36 27.27 16.89
C ARG A 190 24.61 27.67 17.65
N LYS A 191 25.54 26.74 17.90
CA LYS A 191 26.79 27.03 18.61
C LYS A 191 27.61 28.00 17.79
N LYS A 192 28.11 29.07 18.43
CA LYS A 192 29.00 30.05 17.79
C LYS A 192 30.25 29.37 17.19
N GLY A 193 30.45 29.57 15.88
CA GLY A 193 31.54 28.94 15.15
C GLY A 193 31.31 27.49 14.74
N ALA A 194 30.05 27.01 14.80
CA ALA A 194 29.68 25.68 14.33
C ALA A 194 30.12 25.46 12.87
N ARG A 195 30.64 24.27 12.60
CA ARG A 195 31.10 23.87 11.26
C ARG A 195 30.53 22.51 10.88
N GLY A 196 30.43 22.25 9.58
CA GLY A 196 29.92 20.99 9.05
C GLY A 196 28.48 21.10 8.53
N THR A 197 27.93 19.96 8.16
CA THR A 197 26.59 19.88 7.60
C THR A 197 25.55 19.86 8.72
N ALA A 198 24.73 20.90 8.80
CA ALA A 198 23.59 20.97 9.72
C ALA A 198 22.41 20.15 9.17
N VAL A 199 22.02 20.37 7.90
CA VAL A 199 20.94 19.62 7.25
C VAL A 199 21.43 19.06 5.92
N LYS A 200 21.30 17.75 5.74
CA LYS A 200 21.54 17.08 4.45
C LYS A 200 20.32 17.29 3.56
N THR A 201 20.43 18.17 2.57
CA THR A 201 19.37 18.44 1.61
C THR A 201 18.97 17.19 0.86
N ARG A 202 17.66 16.89 0.83
CA ARG A 202 17.06 15.80 0.08
C ARG A 202 16.30 16.32 -1.13
N TRP A 203 15.48 17.34 -0.95
CA TRP A 203 14.73 18.00 -2.00
C TRP A 203 14.85 19.51 -1.88
N VAL A 204 14.95 20.18 -3.02
CA VAL A 204 14.95 21.62 -3.10
C VAL A 204 13.52 22.08 -3.46
N VAL A 205 13.07 23.15 -2.83
CA VAL A 205 11.83 23.84 -3.22
C VAL A 205 12.20 24.85 -4.29
N SER A 206 11.91 24.52 -5.53
CA SER A 206 12.18 25.39 -6.69
C SER A 206 10.89 25.80 -7.37
N GLY A 207 10.54 27.08 -7.28
CA GLY A 207 9.53 27.76 -8.11
C GLY A 207 8.08 27.31 -8.00
N PRO A 208 7.24 27.76 -8.94
CA PRO A 208 5.79 27.52 -8.96
C PRO A 208 5.40 26.09 -9.37
N GLU A 209 6.34 25.16 -9.56
CA GLU A 209 6.05 23.76 -9.91
C GLU A 209 5.33 22.99 -8.80
N VAL A 210 5.26 23.54 -7.59
CA VAL A 210 4.55 22.96 -6.46
C VAL A 210 3.14 23.58 -6.40
N GLY A 211 2.31 23.23 -7.37
CA GLY A 211 0.92 23.70 -7.40
C GLY A 211 0.09 23.00 -6.32
N VAL A 212 -0.39 23.78 -5.35
CA VAL A 212 -1.48 23.35 -4.46
C VAL A 212 -2.78 23.63 -5.20
N LEU A 213 -3.55 22.59 -5.51
CA LEU A 213 -4.83 22.73 -6.18
C LEU A 213 -5.93 23.02 -5.15
N ASP A 214 -6.81 23.97 -5.40
CA ASP A 214 -7.92 24.30 -4.49
C ASP A 214 -9.11 23.36 -4.63
N GLY A 215 -9.17 22.57 -5.71
CA GLY A 215 -10.27 21.69 -6.02
C GLY A 215 -10.49 20.60 -4.97
N ARG A 216 -11.75 20.39 -4.62
CA ARG A 216 -12.22 19.26 -3.81
C ARG A 216 -12.92 18.24 -4.69
N ALA A 217 -12.82 16.98 -4.34
CA ALA A 217 -13.42 15.89 -5.11
C ALA A 217 -13.82 14.73 -4.20
N THR A 218 -14.74 13.92 -4.70
CA THR A 218 -15.22 12.70 -4.07
C THR A 218 -14.81 11.46 -4.88
N TRP A 219 -14.95 10.29 -4.32
CA TRP A 219 -14.73 9.04 -5.06
C TRP A 219 -15.75 8.85 -6.20
N ALA A 220 -16.94 9.47 -6.12
CA ALA A 220 -17.89 9.51 -7.24
C ALA A 220 -17.33 10.30 -8.43
N ASP A 221 -16.69 11.43 -8.17
CA ASP A 221 -16.02 12.23 -9.21
C ASP A 221 -14.85 11.48 -9.85
N VAL A 222 -14.11 10.68 -9.04
CA VAL A 222 -13.03 9.82 -9.55
C VAL A 222 -13.57 8.72 -10.45
N ILE A 223 -14.68 8.08 -10.08
CA ILE A 223 -15.33 7.05 -10.90
C ILE A 223 -15.79 7.64 -12.23
N GLU A 224 -16.43 8.80 -12.21
CA GLU A 224 -16.88 9.49 -13.42
C GLU A 224 -15.70 9.85 -14.34
N ALA A 225 -14.61 10.36 -13.77
CA ALA A 225 -13.40 10.71 -14.52
C ALA A 225 -12.69 9.49 -15.15
N ASN A 226 -13.02 8.27 -14.71
CA ASN A 226 -12.46 7.01 -15.18
C ASN A 226 -13.49 6.07 -15.82
N ALA A 227 -14.70 6.57 -16.14
CA ALA A 227 -15.81 5.72 -16.58
C ALA A 227 -15.45 4.85 -17.79
N GLU A 228 -14.81 5.42 -18.80
CA GLU A 228 -14.41 4.72 -20.02
C GLU A 228 -13.36 3.63 -19.76
N VAL A 229 -12.36 3.93 -18.91
CA VAL A 229 -11.34 2.94 -18.54
C VAL A 229 -11.93 1.80 -17.76
N ILE A 230 -12.79 2.10 -16.78
CA ILE A 230 -13.48 1.07 -15.98
C ILE A 230 -14.30 0.17 -16.90
N GLN A 231 -15.12 0.74 -17.78
CA GLN A 231 -15.97 0.00 -18.71
C GLN A 231 -15.15 -0.87 -19.67
N ARG A 232 -14.09 -0.33 -20.26
CA ARG A 232 -13.20 -1.07 -21.16
C ARG A 232 -12.56 -2.26 -20.45
N ARG A 233 -11.98 -2.02 -19.25
CA ARG A 233 -11.32 -3.06 -18.46
C ARG A 233 -12.28 -4.14 -17.98
N GLU A 234 -13.50 -3.75 -17.61
CA GLU A 234 -14.58 -4.68 -17.26
C GLU A 234 -14.97 -5.55 -18.45
N THR A 235 -15.18 -4.95 -19.63
CA THR A 235 -15.54 -5.66 -20.87
C THR A 235 -14.45 -6.66 -21.26
N GLU A 236 -13.17 -6.23 -21.31
CA GLU A 236 -12.03 -7.11 -21.60
C GLU A 236 -11.92 -8.29 -20.62
N ALA A 237 -12.24 -8.05 -19.34
CA ALA A 237 -12.17 -9.08 -18.30
C ALA A 237 -13.33 -10.09 -18.44
N LYS A 238 -14.57 -9.63 -18.72
CA LYS A 238 -15.74 -10.49 -18.95
C LYS A 238 -15.58 -11.34 -20.20
N GLU A 239 -15.13 -10.76 -21.30
CA GLU A 239 -14.83 -11.51 -22.54
C GLU A 239 -13.76 -12.58 -22.32
N PHE A 240 -12.72 -12.25 -21.54
CA PHE A 240 -11.71 -13.24 -21.16
C PHE A 240 -12.30 -14.38 -20.34
N VAL A 241 -13.15 -14.10 -19.36
CA VAL A 241 -13.85 -15.10 -18.55
C VAL A 241 -14.68 -16.01 -19.44
N GLN A 242 -15.55 -15.44 -20.27
CA GLN A 242 -16.42 -16.19 -21.19
C GLN A 242 -15.63 -17.06 -22.17
N LYS A 243 -14.57 -16.51 -22.78
CA LYS A 243 -13.69 -17.26 -23.68
C LYS A 243 -13.01 -18.41 -22.96
N THR A 244 -12.51 -18.18 -21.74
CA THR A 244 -11.80 -19.19 -20.97
C THR A 244 -12.73 -20.34 -20.58
N VAL A 245 -13.97 -20.05 -20.21
CA VAL A 245 -14.98 -21.06 -19.87
C VAL A 245 -15.36 -21.86 -21.12
N ARG A 246 -15.63 -21.22 -22.25
CA ARG A 246 -15.96 -21.92 -23.51
C ARG A 246 -14.86 -22.85 -24.00
N ASN A 247 -13.61 -22.51 -23.73
CA ASN A 247 -12.45 -23.31 -24.18
C ASN A 247 -12.09 -24.47 -23.25
N ASN A 248 -12.77 -24.60 -22.11
CA ASN A 248 -12.46 -25.60 -21.10
C ASN A 248 -13.75 -26.20 -20.54
N ASP A 249 -13.99 -27.45 -20.82
CA ASP A 249 -15.16 -28.20 -20.31
C ASP A 249 -14.86 -28.68 -18.86
N LEU A 250 -14.83 -27.70 -17.93
CA LEU A 250 -14.54 -27.92 -16.51
C LEU A 250 -15.55 -27.14 -15.64
N PRO A 251 -15.92 -27.68 -14.46
CA PRO A 251 -16.64 -26.91 -13.47
C PRO A 251 -15.92 -25.60 -13.17
N VAL A 252 -16.69 -24.51 -12.98
CA VAL A 252 -16.13 -23.18 -12.74
C VAL A 252 -16.15 -22.86 -11.25
N ALA A 253 -15.02 -22.41 -10.73
CA ALA A 253 -14.89 -21.93 -9.38
C ALA A 253 -14.17 -20.58 -9.31
N VAL A 254 -14.34 -19.88 -8.18
CA VAL A 254 -13.54 -18.70 -7.82
C VAL A 254 -12.81 -19.00 -6.51
N SER A 255 -11.48 -18.89 -6.52
CA SER A 255 -10.67 -18.92 -5.30
C SER A 255 -10.85 -17.60 -4.54
N TYR A 256 -11.76 -17.60 -3.56
CA TYR A 256 -12.18 -16.40 -2.84
C TYR A 256 -11.49 -16.32 -1.47
N SER A 257 -10.66 -15.29 -1.26
CA SER A 257 -9.90 -15.08 -0.03
C SER A 257 -10.46 -13.98 0.88
N GLY A 258 -11.61 -13.40 0.54
CA GLY A 258 -12.15 -12.23 1.24
C GLY A 258 -11.42 -10.91 0.96
N GLY A 259 -10.43 -10.91 0.06
CA GLY A 259 -9.69 -9.72 -0.33
C GLY A 259 -10.27 -9.05 -1.59
N LYS A 260 -9.93 -7.77 -1.80
CA LYS A 260 -10.42 -6.94 -2.92
C LYS A 260 -10.23 -7.56 -4.31
N ASP A 261 -9.06 -8.20 -4.54
CA ASP A 261 -8.74 -8.76 -5.84
C ASP A 261 -9.58 -10.01 -6.15
N SER A 262 -9.83 -10.84 -5.14
CA SER A 262 -10.73 -11.99 -5.26
C SER A 262 -12.20 -11.57 -5.37
N LEU A 263 -12.60 -10.47 -4.71
CA LEU A 263 -13.94 -9.90 -4.84
C LEU A 263 -14.18 -9.34 -6.24
N ALA A 264 -13.27 -8.56 -6.78
CA ALA A 264 -13.35 -8.06 -8.15
C ALA A 264 -13.43 -9.21 -9.17
N THR A 265 -12.62 -10.25 -8.97
CA THR A 265 -12.66 -11.46 -9.80
C THR A 265 -14.01 -12.15 -9.73
N LEU A 266 -14.58 -12.30 -8.53
CA LEU A 266 -15.92 -12.89 -8.35
C LEU A 266 -16.99 -12.10 -9.10
N LEU A 267 -17.02 -10.78 -8.91
CA LEU A 267 -18.01 -9.93 -9.57
C LEU A 267 -17.92 -10.00 -11.09
N LEU A 268 -16.71 -9.99 -11.65
CA LEU A 268 -16.50 -10.15 -13.10
C LEU A 268 -17.00 -11.51 -13.63
N VAL A 269 -16.79 -12.59 -12.87
CA VAL A 269 -17.29 -13.92 -13.23
C VAL A 269 -18.82 -13.96 -13.23
N LEU A 270 -19.45 -13.37 -12.20
CA LEU A 270 -20.91 -13.25 -12.11
C LEU A 270 -21.51 -12.40 -13.23
N GLU A 271 -20.88 -11.25 -13.52
CA GLU A 271 -21.32 -10.36 -14.60
C GLU A 271 -21.07 -10.94 -16.01
N ALA A 272 -20.16 -11.90 -16.13
CA ALA A 272 -19.99 -12.69 -17.36
C ALA A 272 -21.10 -13.75 -17.55
N GLY A 273 -22.10 -13.81 -16.63
CA GLY A 273 -23.22 -14.74 -16.67
C GLY A 273 -22.91 -16.13 -16.10
N ILE A 274 -21.86 -16.28 -15.32
CA ILE A 274 -21.39 -17.56 -14.79
C ILE A 274 -21.64 -17.61 -13.28
N LYS A 275 -22.25 -18.68 -12.80
CA LYS A 275 -22.45 -18.96 -11.37
C LYS A 275 -21.37 -19.92 -10.87
N PRO A 276 -20.27 -19.42 -10.25
CA PRO A 276 -19.18 -20.28 -9.80
C PRO A 276 -19.43 -20.89 -8.43
N THR A 277 -18.73 -21.99 -8.10
CA THR A 277 -18.52 -22.41 -6.71
C THR A 277 -17.41 -21.54 -6.08
N LEU A 278 -17.61 -21.05 -4.87
CA LEU A 278 -16.57 -20.36 -4.11
C LEU A 278 -15.67 -21.36 -3.39
N LEU A 279 -14.35 -21.22 -3.57
CA LEU A 279 -13.35 -22.03 -2.87
C LEU A 279 -12.64 -21.15 -1.83
N PHE A 280 -12.77 -21.49 -0.57
CA PHE A 280 -12.09 -20.82 0.53
C PHE A 280 -11.17 -21.78 1.29
N ILE A 281 -9.92 -21.38 1.48
CA ILE A 281 -8.96 -22.09 2.32
C ILE A 281 -8.78 -21.30 3.60
N ASP A 282 -9.37 -21.78 4.67
CA ASP A 282 -9.10 -21.27 6.02
C ASP A 282 -7.80 -21.88 6.53
N THR A 283 -6.76 -21.08 6.58
CA THR A 283 -5.43 -21.50 7.02
C THR A 283 -5.33 -21.71 8.53
N GLY A 284 -6.40 -21.44 9.29
CA GLY A 284 -6.38 -21.37 10.75
C GLY A 284 -5.79 -20.06 11.28
N LEU A 285 -5.37 -19.16 10.38
CA LEU A 285 -4.71 -17.87 10.70
C LEU A 285 -5.44 -16.68 10.05
N GLU A 286 -6.66 -16.89 9.58
CA GLU A 286 -7.47 -15.82 8.99
C GLU A 286 -8.09 -14.97 10.09
N PHE A 287 -8.26 -13.67 9.82
CA PHE A 287 -9.05 -12.79 10.69
C PHE A 287 -10.51 -13.24 10.72
N GLU A 288 -11.20 -13.08 11.86
CA GLU A 288 -12.61 -13.43 11.97
C GLU A 288 -13.48 -12.60 11.01
N GLU A 289 -13.14 -11.34 10.80
CA GLU A 289 -13.78 -10.47 9.79
C GLU A 289 -13.69 -11.07 8.38
N THR A 290 -12.57 -11.70 8.06
CA THR A 290 -12.40 -12.37 6.76
C THR A 290 -13.29 -13.59 6.63
N ARG A 291 -13.35 -14.47 7.65
CA ARG A 291 -14.22 -15.63 7.66
C ARG A 291 -15.69 -15.22 7.54
N LYS A 292 -16.08 -14.16 8.26
CA LYS A 292 -17.43 -13.59 8.19
C LYS A 292 -17.73 -13.04 6.80
N ASN A 293 -16.84 -12.21 6.24
CA ASN A 293 -16.97 -11.64 4.89
C ASN A 293 -17.16 -12.74 3.82
N VAL A 294 -16.41 -13.84 3.91
CA VAL A 294 -16.51 -14.95 2.96
C VAL A 294 -17.90 -15.59 3.00
N ARG A 295 -18.43 -15.87 4.20
CA ARG A 295 -19.78 -16.46 4.37
C ARG A 295 -20.87 -15.51 3.89
N GLU A 296 -20.77 -14.23 4.25
CA GLU A 296 -21.75 -13.21 3.85
C GLU A 296 -21.76 -12.99 2.33
N THR A 297 -20.59 -12.99 1.70
CA THR A 297 -20.46 -12.88 0.23
C THR A 297 -21.09 -14.08 -0.47
N ALA A 298 -20.82 -15.29 0.00
CA ALA A 298 -21.45 -16.50 -0.55
C ALA A 298 -22.99 -16.44 -0.43
N GLY A 299 -23.51 -16.06 0.73
CA GLY A 299 -24.95 -15.91 0.98
C GLY A 299 -25.58 -14.81 0.12
N ARG A 300 -24.95 -13.65 -0.02
CA ARG A 300 -25.44 -12.51 -0.80
C ARG A 300 -25.66 -12.86 -2.27
N TYR A 301 -24.73 -13.62 -2.86
CA TYR A 301 -24.81 -13.99 -4.28
C TYR A 301 -25.42 -15.38 -4.50
N GLY A 302 -25.91 -16.04 -3.44
CA GLY A 302 -26.54 -17.37 -3.52
C GLY A 302 -25.60 -18.42 -4.12
N LEU A 303 -24.31 -18.41 -3.71
CA LEU A 303 -23.26 -19.28 -4.24
C LEU A 303 -22.94 -20.42 -3.28
N GLU A 304 -22.62 -21.57 -3.84
CA GLU A 304 -22.04 -22.66 -3.08
C GLU A 304 -20.66 -22.24 -2.55
N LEU A 305 -20.43 -22.45 -1.26
CA LEU A 305 -19.14 -22.20 -0.60
C LEU A 305 -18.53 -23.53 -0.15
N VAL A 306 -17.43 -23.90 -0.77
CA VAL A 306 -16.63 -25.07 -0.38
C VAL A 306 -15.42 -24.58 0.39
N THR A 307 -15.31 -25.01 1.65
CA THR A 307 -14.23 -24.59 2.56
C THR A 307 -13.40 -25.79 2.99
N GLU A 308 -12.10 -25.62 3.02
CA GLU A 308 -11.16 -26.52 3.69
C GLU A 308 -10.43 -25.75 4.80
N ASN A 309 -10.43 -26.30 6.00
CA ASN A 309 -9.85 -25.67 7.17
C ASN A 309 -8.58 -26.43 7.60
N ALA A 310 -7.47 -25.73 7.72
CA ALA A 310 -6.21 -26.29 8.21
C ALA A 310 -6.19 -26.47 9.75
N GLY A 311 -7.20 -25.98 10.46
CA GLY A 311 -7.31 -26.09 11.92
C GLY A 311 -6.09 -25.50 12.65
N ARG A 312 -5.53 -26.24 13.57
CA ARG A 312 -4.34 -25.85 14.33
C ARG A 312 -3.01 -26.27 13.70
N THR A 313 -3.00 -26.75 12.46
CA THR A 313 -1.80 -27.26 11.76
C THR A 313 -0.60 -26.30 11.88
N PHE A 314 -0.82 -24.99 11.82
CA PHE A 314 0.24 -24.01 12.00
C PHE A 314 0.86 -24.10 13.39
N TRP A 315 0.05 -24.03 14.43
CA TRP A 315 0.47 -24.00 15.83
C TRP A 315 1.15 -25.31 16.25
N ASP A 316 0.60 -26.44 15.82
CA ASP A 316 1.09 -27.77 16.14
C ASP A 316 2.48 -28.05 15.55
N ASN A 317 2.80 -27.38 14.44
CA ASN A 317 4.07 -27.56 13.73
C ASN A 317 5.12 -26.48 14.01
N LEU A 318 4.79 -25.44 14.79
CA LEU A 318 5.71 -24.32 15.07
C LEU A 318 7.01 -24.75 15.75
N TRP A 319 6.94 -25.69 16.72
CA TRP A 319 8.14 -26.16 17.40
C TRP A 319 9.02 -27.04 16.51
N THR A 320 8.42 -27.75 15.58
CA THR A 320 9.13 -28.62 14.63
C THR A 320 9.84 -27.80 13.56
N PHE A 321 9.14 -26.87 12.93
CA PHE A 321 9.67 -26.09 11.80
C PHE A 321 10.27 -24.73 12.22
N GLY A 322 9.96 -24.26 13.41
CA GLY A 322 10.30 -22.90 13.86
C GLY A 322 9.45 -21.80 13.22
N PRO A 323 9.68 -20.54 13.58
CA PRO A 323 8.96 -19.40 13.00
C PRO A 323 9.16 -19.33 11.48
N PRO A 324 8.09 -19.15 10.69
CA PRO A 324 8.25 -18.94 9.26
C PRO A 324 8.89 -17.57 8.99
N ALA A 325 9.60 -17.46 7.87
CA ALA A 325 10.22 -16.23 7.39
C ALA A 325 9.83 -15.96 5.94
N LYS A 326 10.21 -14.78 5.42
CA LYS A 326 9.87 -14.34 4.06
C LYS A 326 10.35 -15.32 2.98
N ASP A 327 11.48 -15.96 3.20
CA ASP A 327 12.11 -16.99 2.38
C ASP A 327 11.86 -18.44 2.87
N TYR A 328 11.32 -18.59 4.09
CA TYR A 328 11.03 -19.87 4.72
C TYR A 328 9.54 -20.02 5.06
N ARG A 329 8.70 -20.11 4.03
CA ARG A 329 7.23 -20.14 4.14
C ARG A 329 6.67 -21.56 4.15
N TRP A 330 7.10 -22.40 5.08
CA TRP A 330 6.55 -23.75 5.25
C TRP A 330 5.04 -23.73 5.52
N CYS A 331 4.56 -22.71 6.26
CA CYS A 331 3.14 -22.52 6.55
C CYS A 331 2.27 -22.43 5.28
N CYS A 332 2.77 -21.82 4.20
CA CYS A 332 2.03 -21.79 2.94
C CYS A 332 1.85 -23.18 2.33
N LYS A 333 2.84 -24.08 2.50
CA LYS A 333 2.75 -25.44 1.99
C LYS A 333 1.76 -26.28 2.81
N THR A 334 1.86 -26.23 4.14
CA THR A 334 1.08 -27.05 5.05
C THR A 334 -0.34 -26.53 5.28
N CYS A 335 -0.52 -25.22 5.44
CA CYS A 335 -1.82 -24.63 5.82
C CYS A 335 -2.63 -24.10 4.62
N LYS A 336 -2.02 -23.92 3.44
CA LYS A 336 -2.72 -23.38 2.28
C LYS A 336 -2.69 -24.32 1.07
N LEU A 337 -1.52 -24.69 0.56
CA LEU A 337 -1.43 -25.49 -0.65
C LEU A 337 -1.91 -26.92 -0.45
N GLY A 338 -1.51 -27.58 0.64
CA GLY A 338 -1.99 -28.92 1.00
C GLY A 338 -3.51 -28.98 1.12
N PRO A 339 -4.13 -28.14 1.98
CA PRO A 339 -5.59 -28.04 2.06
C PRO A 339 -6.27 -27.72 0.71
N ALA A 340 -5.72 -26.79 -0.08
CA ALA A 340 -6.26 -26.47 -1.41
C ALA A 340 -6.26 -27.69 -2.34
N THR A 341 -5.19 -28.47 -2.32
CA THR A 341 -5.08 -29.69 -3.12
C THR A 341 -6.13 -30.72 -2.70
N ARG A 342 -6.28 -30.98 -1.37
CA ARG A 342 -7.32 -31.90 -0.86
C ARG A 342 -8.72 -31.45 -1.24
N LEU A 343 -9.03 -30.16 -1.06
CA LEU A 343 -10.32 -29.58 -1.41
C LEU A 343 -10.66 -29.81 -2.88
N ILE A 344 -9.70 -29.52 -3.78
CA ILE A 344 -9.90 -29.67 -5.22
C ILE A 344 -10.02 -31.13 -5.62
N GLN A 345 -9.15 -32.01 -5.12
CA GLN A 345 -9.21 -33.44 -5.43
C GLN A 345 -10.51 -34.09 -4.96
N LYS A 346 -11.01 -33.70 -3.77
CA LYS A 346 -12.25 -34.21 -3.20
C LYS A 346 -13.48 -33.79 -3.98
N ASN A 347 -13.57 -32.48 -4.32
CA ASN A 347 -14.78 -31.89 -4.90
C ASN A 347 -14.76 -31.86 -6.44
N PHE A 348 -13.56 -31.89 -7.05
CA PHE A 348 -13.37 -31.76 -8.49
C PHE A 348 -12.35 -32.78 -9.01
N PRO A 349 -12.64 -34.10 -8.90
CA PRO A 349 -11.67 -35.16 -9.25
C PRO A 349 -11.28 -35.13 -10.74
N LYS A 350 -12.17 -34.65 -11.61
CA LYS A 350 -11.91 -34.47 -13.06
C LYS A 350 -11.27 -33.14 -13.42
N GLY A 351 -11.06 -32.27 -12.43
CA GLY A 351 -10.49 -30.93 -12.59
C GLY A 351 -11.50 -29.79 -12.42
N VAL A 352 -10.98 -28.60 -12.23
CA VAL A 352 -11.74 -27.35 -12.05
C VAL A 352 -11.05 -26.19 -12.75
N LEU A 353 -11.81 -25.34 -13.41
CA LEU A 353 -11.36 -24.03 -13.86
C LEU A 353 -11.58 -23.04 -12.71
N SER A 354 -10.50 -22.58 -12.10
CA SER A 354 -10.55 -21.67 -10.95
C SER A 354 -10.10 -20.26 -11.34
N PHE A 355 -11.00 -19.28 -11.26
CA PHE A 355 -10.64 -17.88 -11.41
C PHE A 355 -10.00 -17.37 -10.10
N ILE A 356 -8.86 -16.68 -10.23
CA ILE A 356 -8.03 -16.25 -9.10
C ILE A 356 -7.73 -14.76 -9.23
N GLY A 357 -7.95 -14.01 -8.17
CA GLY A 357 -7.59 -12.60 -8.05
C GLY A 357 -6.08 -12.40 -7.94
N GLN A 358 -5.35 -12.57 -9.05
CA GLN A 358 -3.91 -12.37 -9.12
C GLN A 358 -3.59 -11.24 -10.10
N ARG A 359 -2.69 -10.33 -9.71
CA ARG A 359 -2.27 -9.19 -10.54
C ARG A 359 -0.75 -9.24 -10.82
N ALA A 360 -0.35 -8.78 -11.99
CA ALA A 360 1.07 -8.71 -12.37
C ALA A 360 1.87 -7.78 -11.45
N TYR A 361 1.25 -6.67 -11.01
CA TYR A 361 1.87 -5.65 -10.16
C TYR A 361 2.23 -6.12 -8.74
N GLU A 362 1.76 -7.28 -8.31
CA GLU A 362 2.02 -7.78 -6.95
C GLU A 362 3.41 -8.43 -6.78
N SER A 363 4.01 -8.95 -7.84
CA SER A 363 5.38 -9.50 -7.82
C SER A 363 5.89 -9.85 -9.23
N GLU A 364 7.23 -9.89 -9.38
CA GLU A 364 7.88 -10.34 -10.62
C GLU A 364 7.44 -11.74 -11.06
N GLN A 365 7.30 -12.69 -10.12
CA GLN A 365 6.84 -14.03 -10.43
C GLN A 365 5.44 -14.03 -11.03
N ARG A 366 4.56 -13.13 -10.55
CA ARG A 366 3.20 -12.98 -11.06
C ARG A 366 3.19 -12.26 -12.41
N ALA A 367 4.05 -11.27 -12.60
CA ALA A 367 4.21 -10.57 -13.87
C ALA A 367 4.65 -11.50 -15.01
N ARG A 368 5.49 -12.49 -14.71
CA ARG A 368 5.98 -13.49 -15.69
C ARG A 368 4.95 -14.57 -16.03
N LYS A 369 3.90 -14.74 -15.22
CA LYS A 369 2.84 -15.72 -15.49
C LYS A 369 1.87 -15.20 -16.52
N GLY A 370 1.42 -16.09 -17.42
CA GLY A 370 0.29 -15.82 -18.30
C GLY A 370 -1.02 -15.66 -17.51
N ARG A 371 -2.09 -15.26 -18.20
CA ARG A 371 -3.43 -15.14 -17.60
C ARG A 371 -4.07 -16.50 -17.28
N VAL A 372 -3.62 -17.59 -17.91
CA VAL A 372 -4.09 -18.98 -17.66
C VAL A 372 -2.87 -19.84 -17.41
N TRP A 373 -2.90 -20.61 -16.33
CA TRP A 373 -1.78 -21.50 -15.97
C TRP A 373 -2.24 -22.73 -15.18
N ARG A 374 -1.46 -23.80 -15.19
CA ARG A 374 -1.60 -24.95 -14.28
C ARG A 374 -0.69 -24.75 -13.09
N ASN A 375 -1.20 -25.04 -11.89
CA ASN A 375 -0.41 -24.99 -10.68
C ASN A 375 0.17 -26.39 -10.40
N PRO A 376 1.50 -26.57 -10.40
CA PRO A 376 2.09 -27.89 -10.11
C PRO A 376 1.69 -28.48 -8.75
N TRP A 377 1.39 -27.61 -7.78
CA TRP A 377 0.99 -28.02 -6.43
C TRP A 377 -0.50 -28.41 -6.33
N THR A 378 -1.30 -28.08 -7.31
CA THR A 378 -2.74 -28.39 -7.39
C THR A 378 -3.05 -28.91 -8.78
N PRO A 379 -2.68 -30.17 -9.11
CA PRO A 379 -2.67 -30.67 -10.50
C PRO A 379 -4.04 -30.62 -11.20
N ASN A 380 -5.14 -30.78 -10.44
CA ASN A 380 -6.49 -30.72 -10.98
C ASN A 380 -7.03 -29.30 -11.13
N GLN A 381 -6.21 -28.25 -10.91
CA GLN A 381 -6.61 -26.86 -11.05
C GLN A 381 -6.05 -26.23 -12.32
N LEU A 382 -6.92 -25.82 -13.21
CA LEU A 382 -6.60 -24.84 -14.24
C LEU A 382 -6.93 -23.44 -13.67
N ALA A 383 -5.91 -22.63 -13.46
CA ALA A 383 -6.07 -21.29 -12.88
C ALA A 383 -6.13 -20.23 -13.97
N ALA A 384 -7.01 -19.25 -13.83
CA ALA A 384 -7.13 -18.12 -14.74
C ALA A 384 -7.32 -16.80 -13.96
N SER A 385 -6.70 -15.70 -14.44
CA SER A 385 -6.87 -14.39 -13.82
C SER A 385 -7.44 -13.36 -14.79
N PRO A 386 -8.69 -12.92 -14.61
CA PRO A 386 -9.28 -11.86 -15.43
C PRO A 386 -8.64 -10.50 -15.19
N ILE A 387 -8.12 -10.25 -13.97
CA ILE A 387 -7.55 -8.97 -13.53
C ILE A 387 -6.01 -8.94 -13.58
N GLN A 388 -5.35 -9.85 -14.31
CA GLN A 388 -3.89 -9.97 -14.37
C GLN A 388 -3.19 -8.64 -14.68
N LYS A 389 -3.77 -7.82 -15.56
CA LYS A 389 -3.22 -6.54 -16.02
C LYS A 389 -3.73 -5.33 -15.24
N TRP A 390 -4.53 -5.52 -14.20
CA TRP A 390 -5.09 -4.43 -13.42
C TRP A 390 -4.11 -3.94 -12.35
N THR A 391 -4.06 -2.62 -12.13
CA THR A 391 -3.43 -2.02 -10.95
C THR A 391 -4.38 -2.07 -9.75
N ALA A 392 -3.88 -1.76 -8.56
CA ALA A 392 -4.74 -1.65 -7.37
C ALA A 392 -5.84 -0.59 -7.57
N MET A 393 -5.53 0.54 -8.24
CA MET A 393 -6.54 1.56 -8.55
C MET A 393 -7.64 1.05 -9.46
N HIS A 394 -7.35 0.26 -10.50
CA HIS A 394 -8.39 -0.36 -11.33
C HIS A 394 -9.34 -1.22 -10.51
N VAL A 395 -8.78 -2.06 -9.62
CA VAL A 395 -9.58 -2.92 -8.74
C VAL A 395 -10.47 -2.08 -7.82
N TRP A 396 -9.92 -1.05 -7.17
CA TRP A 396 -10.69 -0.21 -6.25
C TRP A 396 -11.78 0.59 -6.96
N LEU A 397 -11.47 1.22 -8.11
CA LEU A 397 -12.47 1.98 -8.87
C LEU A 397 -13.59 1.09 -9.38
N TYR A 398 -13.29 -0.12 -9.85
CA TYR A 398 -14.30 -1.10 -10.22
C TYR A 398 -15.16 -1.48 -9.01
N LEU A 399 -14.58 -1.80 -7.86
CA LEU A 399 -15.34 -2.15 -6.65
C LEU A 399 -16.20 -0.98 -6.15
N PHE A 400 -15.69 0.25 -6.19
CA PHE A 400 -16.44 1.45 -5.82
C PHE A 400 -17.60 1.71 -6.80
N SER A 401 -17.38 1.56 -8.11
CA SER A 401 -18.44 1.71 -9.11
C SER A 401 -19.59 0.71 -8.92
N LYS A 402 -19.26 -0.51 -8.43
CA LYS A 402 -20.25 -1.56 -8.10
C LYS A 402 -20.83 -1.40 -6.69
N LYS A 403 -20.38 -0.42 -5.90
CA LYS A 403 -20.73 -0.28 -4.47
C LYS A 403 -20.53 -1.60 -3.71
N ALA A 404 -19.46 -2.31 -4.02
CA ALA A 404 -19.20 -3.63 -3.49
C ALA A 404 -18.86 -3.59 -1.98
N ASP A 405 -19.40 -4.54 -1.21
CA ASP A 405 -19.07 -4.68 0.21
C ASP A 405 -17.69 -5.33 0.39
N VAL A 406 -16.71 -4.51 0.56
CA VAL A 406 -15.33 -4.93 0.77
C VAL A 406 -15.09 -5.36 2.22
N ASN A 407 -14.06 -6.16 2.44
CA ASN A 407 -13.66 -6.58 3.78
C ASN A 407 -13.37 -5.35 4.67
N PRO A 408 -13.99 -5.27 5.86
CA PRO A 408 -13.85 -4.09 6.75
C PRO A 408 -12.43 -3.84 7.25
N LEU A 409 -11.55 -4.81 7.17
CA LEU A 409 -10.16 -4.66 7.57
C LEU A 409 -9.41 -3.60 6.75
N TYR A 410 -9.83 -3.33 5.51
CA TYR A 410 -9.23 -2.25 4.71
C TYR A 410 -9.43 -0.88 5.37
N SER A 411 -10.62 -0.60 5.91
CA SER A 411 -10.88 0.65 6.63
C SER A 411 -10.11 0.76 7.97
N ARG A 412 -9.60 -0.36 8.48
CA ARG A 412 -8.78 -0.45 9.69
C ARG A 412 -7.27 -0.47 9.38
N GLY A 413 -6.88 -0.19 8.15
CA GLY A 413 -5.49 -0.03 7.73
C GLY A 413 -4.76 -1.33 7.38
N ILE A 414 -5.46 -2.46 7.24
CA ILE A 414 -4.89 -3.68 6.69
C ILE A 414 -4.97 -3.63 5.17
N GLU A 415 -3.84 -3.55 4.51
CA GLU A 415 -3.79 -3.45 3.05
C GLU A 415 -3.96 -4.80 2.36
N ARG A 416 -3.43 -5.86 2.99
CA ARG A 416 -3.42 -7.19 2.42
C ARG A 416 -4.19 -8.16 3.29
N ILE A 417 -5.37 -8.58 2.82
CA ILE A 417 -6.16 -9.62 3.48
C ILE A 417 -5.49 -10.98 3.30
N GLY A 418 -5.27 -11.68 4.40
CA GLY A 418 -4.62 -13.00 4.49
C GLY A 418 -4.34 -13.37 5.94
N CYS A 419 -3.41 -14.29 6.18
CA CYS A 419 -3.01 -14.70 7.54
C CYS A 419 -2.57 -13.51 8.37
N PHE A 420 -3.09 -13.36 9.59
CA PHE A 420 -2.79 -12.22 10.47
C PHE A 420 -1.30 -12.10 10.86
N MET A 421 -0.55 -13.20 10.84
CA MET A 421 0.89 -13.22 11.14
C MET A 421 1.75 -13.58 9.91
N CYS A 422 1.30 -13.23 8.71
CA CYS A 422 2.00 -13.62 7.48
C CYS A 422 3.45 -13.08 7.45
N PRO A 423 4.47 -13.93 7.32
CA PRO A 423 5.87 -13.49 7.29
C PRO A 423 6.25 -12.69 6.03
N ALA A 424 5.35 -12.64 5.03
CA ALA A 424 5.51 -11.80 3.85
C ALA A 424 4.90 -10.41 4.00
N THR A 425 4.29 -10.11 5.15
CA THR A 425 3.76 -8.79 5.51
C THR A 425 4.89 -7.95 6.13
N ASP A 426 4.90 -6.65 5.84
CA ASP A 426 5.87 -5.73 6.42
C ASP A 426 5.65 -5.58 7.94
N LEU A 427 6.70 -5.36 8.70
CA LEU A 427 6.61 -5.21 10.16
C LEU A 427 5.73 -4.03 10.57
N GLY A 428 5.79 -2.95 9.79
CA GLY A 428 4.91 -1.79 9.99
C GLY A 428 3.42 -2.11 9.89
N GLU A 429 3.02 -3.11 9.08
CA GLU A 429 1.65 -3.60 9.01
C GLU A 429 1.35 -4.62 10.13
N LEU A 430 2.30 -5.49 10.47
CA LEU A 430 2.13 -6.45 11.57
C LEU A 430 1.91 -5.79 12.93
N ARG A 431 2.49 -4.61 13.16
CA ARG A 431 2.18 -3.82 14.37
C ARG A 431 0.69 -3.48 14.50
N ARG A 432 0.03 -3.15 13.37
CA ARG A 432 -1.43 -2.87 13.36
C ARG A 432 -2.25 -4.13 13.63
N VAL A 433 -1.78 -5.28 13.12
CA VAL A 433 -2.44 -6.57 13.38
C VAL A 433 -2.52 -6.88 14.86
N LYS A 434 -1.49 -6.51 15.65
CA LYS A 434 -1.48 -6.67 17.11
C LYS A 434 -2.68 -6.02 17.79
N ASP A 435 -3.14 -4.88 17.27
CA ASP A 435 -4.28 -4.14 17.83
C ASP A 435 -5.64 -4.70 17.37
N ILE A 436 -5.63 -5.55 16.34
CA ILE A 436 -6.83 -6.06 15.67
C ILE A 436 -7.12 -7.51 16.04
N SER A 437 -6.08 -8.37 16.07
CA SER A 437 -6.21 -9.82 16.27
C SER A 437 -5.82 -10.24 17.67
N LYS A 438 -6.76 -10.87 18.39
CA LYS A 438 -6.50 -11.44 19.72
C LYS A 438 -5.50 -12.59 19.67
N GLU A 439 -5.51 -13.34 18.57
CA GLU A 439 -4.63 -14.49 18.32
C GLU A 439 -3.17 -14.07 18.15
N TYR A 440 -2.91 -12.79 17.85
CA TYR A 440 -1.56 -12.25 17.78
C TYR A 440 -0.80 -12.37 19.12
N ALA A 441 -1.51 -12.40 20.23
CA ALA A 441 -0.92 -12.63 21.56
C ALA A 441 -0.31 -14.04 21.68
N GLU A 442 -0.96 -15.09 21.13
CA GLU A 442 -0.41 -16.46 21.09
C GLU A 442 0.88 -16.51 20.26
N TRP A 443 0.90 -15.79 19.14
CA TRP A 443 2.10 -15.66 18.31
C TRP A 443 3.26 -15.00 19.06
N THR A 444 3.00 -13.89 19.73
CA THR A 444 4.02 -13.14 20.49
C THR A 444 4.56 -13.97 21.66
N ALA A 445 3.69 -14.71 22.35
CA ALA A 445 4.09 -15.63 23.43
C ALA A 445 4.99 -16.76 22.91
N PHE A 446 4.63 -17.36 21.77
CA PHE A 446 5.47 -18.37 21.11
C PHE A 446 6.84 -17.81 20.74
N LEU A 447 6.91 -16.64 20.10
CA LEU A 447 8.18 -16.03 19.71
C LEU A 447 9.09 -15.78 20.94
N SER A 448 8.51 -15.36 22.05
CA SER A 448 9.24 -15.15 23.30
C SER A 448 9.85 -16.46 23.83
N GLN A 449 9.06 -17.52 23.92
CA GLN A 449 9.51 -18.84 24.37
C GLN A 449 10.55 -19.43 23.43
N TYR A 450 10.33 -19.30 22.09
CA TYR A 450 11.26 -19.81 21.09
C TYR A 450 12.61 -19.09 21.16
N ALA A 451 12.59 -17.75 21.30
CA ALA A 451 13.80 -16.95 21.46
C ALA A 451 14.62 -17.33 22.68
N GLU A 452 13.95 -17.53 23.83
CA GLU A 452 14.60 -17.99 25.07
C GLU A 452 15.24 -19.37 24.91
N LYS A 453 14.46 -20.35 24.39
CA LYS A 453 14.93 -21.73 24.16
C LYS A 453 16.10 -21.81 23.17
N LYS A 454 16.17 -20.88 22.21
CA LYS A 454 17.20 -20.85 21.16
C LYS A 454 18.32 -19.86 21.43
N GLY A 455 18.33 -19.20 22.61
CA GLY A 455 19.35 -18.21 22.97
C GLY A 455 19.38 -16.98 22.06
N LYS A 456 18.22 -16.56 21.53
CA LYS A 456 18.13 -15.39 20.63
C LYS A 456 18.06 -14.09 21.43
N PRO A 457 18.60 -12.96 20.90
CA PRO A 457 18.49 -11.66 21.56
C PRO A 457 17.04 -11.25 21.78
N LYS A 458 16.78 -10.42 22.81
CA LYS A 458 15.45 -9.87 23.08
C LYS A 458 14.86 -9.16 21.86
N ALA A 459 15.67 -8.38 21.15
CA ALA A 459 15.26 -7.67 19.94
C ALA A 459 14.73 -8.58 18.82
N TRP A 460 15.12 -9.88 18.80
CA TRP A 460 14.60 -10.83 17.82
C TRP A 460 13.09 -11.10 17.97
N ARG A 461 12.50 -10.80 19.13
CA ARG A 461 11.05 -10.97 19.41
C ARG A 461 10.18 -9.89 18.71
N ASP A 462 10.82 -8.81 18.29
CA ASP A 462 10.16 -7.65 17.67
C ASP A 462 10.15 -7.73 16.13
N TYR A 463 10.75 -8.81 15.59
CA TYR A 463 10.85 -9.07 14.16
C TYR A 463 9.84 -10.09 13.64
#